data_6f5341c85c42dc0967498f6fbe582852
#
_entry.id   6f5341c85c42dc0967498f6fbe582852
#
_cell.length_a   1.000
_cell.length_b   1.000
_cell.length_c   1.000
_cell.angle_alpha   90.00
_cell.angle_beta   90.00
_cell.angle_gamma   90.00
#
_symmetry.space_group_name_H-M   'P 1'
#
loop_
_entity.id
_entity.type
_entity.pdbx_description
1 polymer ?
#
loop_
_entity_poly.entity_id
_entity_poly.type
_entity_poly.pdbx_seq_one_letter_code
_entity_poly.pdbx_strand_id
1 'polypeptide(L)'
;INREAKEINREIKRAAFEVKVASAKSAPRSQLITGPFDLILADPPWRYEHCEADNREIENQYQTATIDEISKHKKHLNPKQDCILFLWATAPKLSEAMTVMERWGFNYRSCAVWDKQVIGMGYWWRIQHELLLVGVMGKPSCTPEPARISSIFSERRGTHSTKPQCVYQWIERAFPDSVKLEMYCRQPRQGWAAWGNEC
;
A
#
# COMPACT_ATOMS: atom_id res chain seq x y z
N ILE A 1 27.75 -12.37 -27.68
CA ILE A 1 26.40 -12.88 -28.06
C ILE A 1 25.44 -12.81 -26.88
N ASN A 2 25.88 -13.09 -25.65
CA ASN A 2 24.97 -13.21 -24.50
C ASN A 2 24.49 -11.86 -23.89
N ARG A 3 25.21 -10.75 -24.10
CA ARG A 3 24.86 -9.43 -23.54
C ARG A 3 23.81 -8.71 -24.39
N GLU A 4 24.00 -8.73 -25.70
CA GLU A 4 23.06 -8.15 -26.68
C GLU A 4 21.70 -8.84 -26.65
N ALA A 5 21.68 -10.18 -26.63
CA ALA A 5 20.45 -10.98 -26.53
C ALA A 5 19.69 -10.69 -25.22
N LYS A 6 20.39 -10.45 -24.10
CA LYS A 6 19.75 -10.06 -22.84
C LYS A 6 19.14 -8.66 -22.90
N GLU A 7 19.79 -7.73 -23.60
CA GLU A 7 19.32 -6.34 -23.77
C GLU A 7 18.06 -6.32 -24.64
N ILE A 8 18.08 -6.99 -25.78
CA ILE A 8 16.91 -7.15 -26.67
C ILE A 8 15.72 -7.79 -25.91
N ASN A 9 15.96 -8.82 -25.11
CA ASN A 9 14.90 -9.47 -24.35
C ASN A 9 14.31 -8.54 -23.25
N ARG A 10 15.12 -7.65 -22.68
CA ARG A 10 14.65 -6.60 -21.77
C ARG A 10 13.76 -5.58 -22.47
N GLU A 11 14.15 -5.14 -23.64
CA GLU A 11 13.37 -4.18 -24.43
C GLU A 11 12.02 -4.76 -24.86
N ILE A 12 12.00 -6.02 -25.33
CA ILE A 12 10.76 -6.72 -25.68
C ILE A 12 9.82 -6.81 -24.46
N LYS A 13 10.34 -7.21 -23.30
CA LYS A 13 9.55 -7.28 -22.06
C LYS A 13 9.02 -5.91 -21.63
N ARG A 14 9.82 -4.86 -21.79
CA ARG A 14 9.41 -3.48 -21.49
C ARG A 14 8.30 -3.01 -22.41
N ALA A 15 8.43 -3.22 -23.72
CA ALA A 15 7.41 -2.85 -24.69
C ALA A 15 6.08 -3.59 -24.44
N ALA A 16 6.13 -4.90 -24.22
CA ALA A 16 4.94 -5.70 -23.89
C ALA A 16 4.26 -5.22 -22.60
N PHE A 17 5.05 -4.85 -21.60
CA PHE A 17 4.53 -4.31 -20.34
C PHE A 17 3.83 -2.96 -20.53
N GLU A 18 4.41 -2.02 -21.30
CA GLU A 18 3.79 -0.70 -21.56
C GLU A 18 2.47 -0.84 -22.35
N VAL A 19 2.39 -1.77 -23.31
CA VAL A 19 1.14 -2.07 -24.02
C VAL A 19 0.06 -2.55 -23.05
N LYS A 20 0.42 -3.45 -22.13
CA LYS A 20 -0.50 -3.96 -21.11
C LYS A 20 -1.02 -2.86 -20.18
N VAL A 21 -0.14 -1.97 -19.73
CA VAL A 21 -0.53 -0.79 -18.91
C VAL A 21 -1.48 0.12 -19.67
N ALA A 22 -1.22 0.40 -20.95
CA ALA A 22 -2.07 1.24 -21.76
C ALA A 22 -3.47 0.63 -21.95
N SER A 23 -3.55 -0.68 -22.24
CA SER A 23 -4.82 -1.41 -22.37
C SER A 23 -5.65 -1.38 -21.09
N ALA A 24 -5.03 -1.57 -19.92
CA ALA A 24 -5.70 -1.52 -18.64
C ALA A 24 -6.27 -0.13 -18.30
N LYS A 25 -5.60 0.95 -18.72
CA LYS A 25 -6.08 2.33 -18.55
C LYS A 25 -7.28 2.67 -19.44
N SER A 26 -7.40 2.05 -20.61
CA SER A 26 -8.48 2.31 -21.59
C SER A 26 -9.73 1.48 -21.36
N ALA A 27 -9.72 0.48 -20.47
CA ALA A 27 -10.88 -0.36 -20.20
C ALA A 27 -12.02 0.44 -19.54
N PRO A 28 -13.29 0.29 -19.98
CA PRO A 28 -14.43 0.95 -19.37
C PRO A 28 -14.64 0.42 -17.94
N ARG A 29 -14.60 1.33 -16.95
CA ARG A 29 -14.60 1.01 -15.51
C ARG A 29 -15.90 1.43 -14.82
N SER A 30 -17.05 0.98 -15.32
CA SER A 30 -18.35 1.33 -14.74
C SER A 30 -18.96 0.26 -13.83
N GLN A 31 -18.26 -0.84 -13.54
CA GLN A 31 -18.77 -1.90 -12.68
C GLN A 31 -18.28 -1.73 -11.25
N LEU A 32 -19.19 -1.96 -10.29
CA LEU A 32 -18.85 -2.07 -8.86
C LEU A 32 -17.80 -3.17 -8.71
N ILE A 33 -16.60 -2.81 -8.28
CA ILE A 33 -15.51 -3.78 -8.11
C ILE A 33 -15.78 -4.53 -6.81
N THR A 34 -16.17 -5.80 -6.94
CA THR A 34 -16.32 -6.73 -5.82
C THR A 34 -15.22 -7.77 -5.86
N GLY A 35 -14.66 -8.13 -4.67
CA GLY A 35 -13.61 -9.18 -4.59
C GLY A 35 -14.02 -10.52 -5.20
N PRO A 36 -13.15 -11.51 -5.15
CA PRO A 36 -11.92 -11.54 -4.35
C PRO A 36 -10.76 -10.72 -4.96
N PHE A 37 -9.89 -10.19 -4.09
CA PHE A 37 -8.85 -9.23 -4.45
C PHE A 37 -7.48 -9.87 -4.66
N ASP A 38 -6.79 -9.41 -5.70
CA ASP A 38 -5.39 -9.76 -5.99
C ASP A 38 -4.42 -8.93 -5.15
N LEU A 39 -4.84 -7.69 -4.81
CA LEU A 39 -4.03 -6.71 -4.16
C LEU A 39 -4.85 -5.87 -3.18
N ILE A 40 -4.29 -5.69 -1.99
CA ILE A 40 -4.88 -4.88 -0.92
C ILE A 40 -3.89 -3.81 -0.51
N LEU A 41 -4.32 -2.55 -0.48
CA LEU A 41 -3.59 -1.44 0.13
C LEU A 41 -4.35 -1.03 1.40
N ALA A 42 -3.65 -0.94 2.53
CA ALA A 42 -4.28 -0.63 3.81
C ALA A 42 -3.50 0.44 4.58
N ASP A 43 -4.21 1.42 5.12
CA ASP A 43 -3.70 2.47 6.01
C ASP A 43 -4.49 2.50 7.33
N PRO A 44 -4.25 1.54 8.25
CA PRO A 44 -5.01 1.47 9.49
C PRO A 44 -4.84 2.71 10.36
N PRO A 45 -5.89 3.13 11.08
CA PRO A 45 -5.84 4.24 12.03
C PRO A 45 -5.17 3.81 13.34
N TRP A 46 -3.85 3.68 13.32
CA TRP A 46 -3.05 3.22 14.44
C TRP A 46 -3.26 4.05 15.71
N ARG A 47 -3.54 3.39 16.84
CA ARG A 47 -3.62 4.03 18.14
C ARG A 47 -2.23 4.22 18.74
N TYR A 48 -1.94 5.43 19.25
CA TYR A 48 -0.69 5.75 19.94
C TYR A 48 -0.94 5.88 21.44
N GLU A 49 -0.31 5.00 22.25
CA GLU A 49 -0.55 4.94 23.71
C GLU A 49 0.15 6.07 24.49
N HIS A 50 1.06 6.81 23.87
CA HIS A 50 1.87 7.81 24.56
C HIS A 50 1.67 9.20 23.99
N CYS A 51 0.49 9.79 24.24
CA CYS A 51 0.31 11.23 24.21
C CYS A 51 -0.25 11.69 25.57
N GLU A 52 0.61 11.69 26.61
CA GLU A 52 0.30 12.33 27.90
C GLU A 52 0.36 13.87 27.83
N ALA A 53 0.59 14.45 26.69
CA ALA A 53 0.54 15.89 26.51
C ALA A 53 -0.88 16.34 26.15
N ASP A 54 -1.34 17.43 26.77
CA ASP A 54 -2.67 18.04 26.62
C ASP A 54 -3.04 18.49 25.18
N ASN A 55 -2.20 18.24 24.20
CA ASN A 55 -2.43 18.46 22.77
C ASN A 55 -2.85 17.18 22.04
N ARG A 56 -4.02 16.65 22.41
CA ARG A 56 -4.69 15.49 21.74
C ARG A 56 -5.29 15.83 20.38
N GLU A 57 -4.72 16.75 19.62
CA GLU A 57 -5.26 17.16 18.31
C GLU A 57 -5.36 16.00 17.31
N ILE A 58 -4.53 14.97 17.43
CA ILE A 58 -4.55 13.81 16.51
C ILE A 58 -5.73 12.87 16.83
N GLU A 59 -6.02 12.62 18.12
CA GLU A 59 -7.15 11.76 18.52
C GLU A 59 -8.51 12.45 18.32
N ASN A 60 -8.54 13.79 18.34
CA ASN A 60 -9.75 14.56 18.09
C ASN A 60 -10.12 14.65 16.59
N GLN A 61 -9.20 14.33 15.69
CA GLN A 61 -9.45 14.39 14.24
C GLN A 61 -9.84 13.05 13.63
N TYR A 62 -9.46 11.89 14.22
CA TYR A 62 -9.73 10.58 13.66
C TYR A 62 -9.92 9.54 14.77
N GLN A 63 -10.92 8.66 14.61
CA GLN A 63 -11.07 7.49 15.47
C GLN A 63 -9.88 6.54 15.25
N THR A 64 -9.02 6.43 16.26
CA THR A 64 -7.93 5.45 16.28
C THR A 64 -8.46 4.07 16.70
N ALA A 65 -7.82 3.00 16.24
CA ALA A 65 -8.22 1.63 16.54
C ALA A 65 -7.06 0.85 17.18
N THR A 66 -7.41 -0.03 18.12
CA THR A 66 -6.49 -0.99 18.71
C THR A 66 -6.07 -2.07 17.71
N ILE A 67 -4.97 -2.78 17.98
CA ILE A 67 -4.51 -3.91 17.15
C ILE A 67 -5.60 -4.96 17.00
N ASP A 68 -6.36 -5.24 18.07
CA ASP A 68 -7.42 -6.25 18.06
C ASP A 68 -8.62 -5.81 17.19
N GLU A 69 -8.97 -4.53 17.21
CA GLU A 69 -10.00 -3.97 16.34
C GLU A 69 -9.58 -4.03 14.89
N ILE A 70 -8.34 -3.55 14.57
CA ILE A 70 -7.78 -3.61 13.22
C ILE A 70 -7.72 -5.05 12.72
N SER A 71 -7.30 -6.00 13.58
CA SER A 71 -7.24 -7.43 13.22
C SER A 71 -8.59 -8.02 12.85
N LYS A 72 -9.69 -7.59 13.51
CA LYS A 72 -11.06 -8.02 13.20
C LYS A 72 -11.53 -7.58 11.82
N HIS A 73 -10.93 -6.54 11.24
CA HIS A 73 -11.25 -6.09 9.89
C HIS A 73 -10.80 -7.08 8.80
N LYS A 74 -10.09 -8.15 9.15
CA LYS A 74 -9.78 -9.29 8.26
C LYS A 74 -10.99 -9.77 7.46
N LYS A 75 -12.18 -9.77 8.06
CA LYS A 75 -13.44 -10.19 7.41
C LYS A 75 -13.83 -9.37 6.16
N HIS A 76 -13.24 -8.18 5.99
CA HIS A 76 -13.51 -7.29 4.86
C HIS A 76 -12.46 -7.38 3.75
N LEU A 77 -11.35 -8.12 3.95
CA LEU A 77 -10.25 -8.20 3.00
C LEU A 77 -10.61 -9.00 1.74
N ASN A 78 -11.38 -10.07 1.88
CA ASN A 78 -11.76 -10.99 0.79
C ASN A 78 -10.60 -11.26 -0.23
N PRO A 79 -9.40 -11.72 0.23
CA PRO A 79 -8.26 -11.93 -0.63
C PRO A 79 -8.46 -13.16 -1.53
N LYS A 80 -7.86 -13.16 -2.73
CA LYS A 80 -7.64 -14.38 -3.50
C LYS A 80 -6.65 -15.29 -2.77
N GLN A 81 -6.54 -16.55 -3.22
CA GLN A 81 -5.55 -17.51 -2.71
C GLN A 81 -4.12 -16.94 -2.80
N ASP A 82 -3.82 -16.25 -3.90
CA ASP A 82 -2.57 -15.54 -4.15
C ASP A 82 -2.85 -14.04 -4.10
N CYS A 83 -2.44 -13.37 -3.02
CA CYS A 83 -2.75 -11.97 -2.78
C CYS A 83 -1.55 -11.21 -2.23
N ILE A 84 -1.41 -9.95 -2.63
CA ILE A 84 -0.39 -9.01 -2.12
C ILE A 84 -1.07 -8.01 -1.19
N LEU A 85 -0.49 -7.79 -0.02
CA LEU A 85 -0.84 -6.72 0.91
C LEU A 85 0.25 -5.66 0.92
N PHE A 86 -0.12 -4.41 0.70
CA PHE A 86 0.66 -3.23 1.01
C PHE A 86 0.06 -2.58 2.27
N LEU A 87 0.83 -2.55 3.35
CA LEU A 87 0.37 -2.07 4.66
C LEU A 87 1.19 -0.87 5.11
N TRP A 88 0.55 0.29 5.25
CA TRP A 88 1.20 1.47 5.79
C TRP A 88 1.40 1.37 7.30
N ALA A 89 2.59 1.72 7.73
CA ALA A 89 2.94 1.82 9.14
C ALA A 89 3.91 2.97 9.40
N THR A 90 3.76 3.65 10.53
CA THR A 90 4.81 4.52 11.02
C THR A 90 5.90 3.69 11.71
N ALA A 91 7.12 4.19 11.79
CA ALA A 91 8.22 3.46 12.43
C ALA A 91 7.90 2.98 13.86
N PRO A 92 7.25 3.77 14.75
CA PRO A 92 6.85 3.30 16.08
C PRO A 92 5.82 2.18 16.07
N LYS A 93 5.06 2.01 14.99
CA LYS A 93 3.99 1.00 14.85
C LYS A 93 4.40 -0.23 14.05
N LEU A 94 5.70 -0.39 13.76
CA LEU A 94 6.20 -1.51 12.95
C LEU A 94 5.85 -2.88 13.55
N SER A 95 6.05 -3.08 14.86
CA SER A 95 5.77 -4.36 15.54
C SER A 95 4.28 -4.70 15.50
N GLU A 96 3.42 -3.71 15.75
CA GLU A 96 1.97 -3.88 15.68
C GLU A 96 1.49 -4.15 14.25
N ALA A 97 2.07 -3.47 13.27
CA ALA A 97 1.76 -3.69 11.85
C ALA A 97 2.15 -5.10 11.40
N MET A 98 3.29 -5.62 11.86
CA MET A 98 3.70 -7.01 11.61
C MET A 98 2.71 -8.00 12.23
N THR A 99 2.25 -7.74 13.46
CA THR A 99 1.23 -8.56 14.14
C THR A 99 -0.10 -8.55 13.39
N VAL A 100 -0.56 -7.38 12.93
CA VAL A 100 -1.79 -7.27 12.12
C VAL A 100 -1.65 -8.01 10.80
N MET A 101 -0.53 -7.86 10.11
CA MET A 101 -0.24 -8.55 8.85
C MET A 101 -0.34 -10.07 9.01
N GLU A 102 0.25 -10.62 10.07
CA GLU A 102 0.21 -12.05 10.39
C GLU A 102 -1.22 -12.51 10.72
N ARG A 103 -1.93 -11.77 11.56
CA ARG A 103 -3.34 -12.07 11.92
C ARG A 103 -4.28 -12.02 10.72
N TRP A 104 -3.97 -11.19 9.72
CA TRP A 104 -4.69 -11.16 8.45
C TRP A 104 -4.33 -12.33 7.52
N GLY A 105 -3.28 -13.09 7.85
CA GLY A 105 -2.84 -14.28 7.12
C GLY A 105 -1.80 -14.00 6.05
N PHE A 106 -1.13 -12.84 6.11
CA PHE A 106 -0.06 -12.48 5.18
C PHE A 106 1.30 -12.68 5.82
N ASN A 107 2.26 -13.17 5.03
CA ASN A 107 3.66 -13.32 5.40
C ASN A 107 4.45 -12.10 4.91
N TYR A 108 5.17 -11.45 5.79
CA TYR A 108 6.06 -10.33 5.44
C TYR A 108 7.12 -10.74 4.42
N ARG A 109 7.39 -9.86 3.45
CA ARG A 109 8.41 -10.07 2.40
C ARG A 109 9.42 -8.95 2.32
N SER A 110 8.98 -7.71 2.39
CA SER A 110 9.85 -6.54 2.19
C SER A 110 9.16 -5.29 2.71
N CYS A 111 9.88 -4.17 2.70
CA CYS A 111 9.28 -2.86 2.91
C CYS A 111 9.88 -1.83 1.97
N ALA A 112 9.10 -0.79 1.70
CA ALA A 112 9.58 0.44 1.11
C ALA A 112 9.46 1.59 2.12
N VAL A 113 10.25 2.64 1.93
CA VAL A 113 10.32 3.81 2.80
C VAL A 113 9.85 5.03 2.02
N TRP A 114 8.82 5.68 2.52
CA TRP A 114 8.40 6.98 2.02
C TRP A 114 9.07 8.10 2.80
N ASP A 115 9.97 8.84 2.17
CA ASP A 115 10.47 10.11 2.68
C ASP A 115 9.44 11.21 2.42
N LYS A 116 8.84 11.71 3.49
CA LYS A 116 7.80 12.77 3.47
C LYS A 116 8.34 14.15 3.18
N GLN A 117 9.67 14.32 3.15
CA GLN A 117 10.35 15.62 2.98
C GLN A 117 9.95 16.70 4.04
N VAL A 118 9.37 16.26 5.14
CA VAL A 118 8.95 17.12 6.24
C VAL A 118 9.29 16.41 7.55
N ILE A 119 10.11 17.06 8.37
CA ILE A 119 10.47 16.58 9.70
C ILE A 119 9.24 16.60 10.60
N GLY A 120 8.91 15.46 11.19
CA GLY A 120 7.83 15.31 12.14
C GLY A 120 8.27 15.28 13.60
N MET A 121 7.38 14.86 14.48
CA MET A 121 7.66 14.63 15.89
C MET A 121 8.38 13.29 16.11
N GLY A 122 9.03 13.13 17.26
CA GLY A 122 9.68 11.90 17.68
C GLY A 122 10.66 12.16 18.81
N TYR A 123 10.81 11.21 19.73
CA TYR A 123 11.67 11.34 20.92
C TYR A 123 13.12 10.96 20.64
N TRP A 124 13.35 9.84 19.94
CA TRP A 124 14.68 9.37 19.57
C TRP A 124 15.19 10.00 18.28
N TRP A 125 14.29 10.04 17.26
CA TRP A 125 14.55 10.63 15.97
C TRP A 125 13.37 11.49 15.57
N ARG A 126 13.64 12.60 14.91
CA ARG A 126 12.59 13.41 14.27
C ARG A 126 12.14 12.68 13.01
N ILE A 127 10.99 12.00 13.10
CA ILE A 127 10.51 11.05 12.08
C ILE A 127 10.08 11.79 10.83
N GLN A 128 10.76 11.52 9.72
CA GLN A 128 10.48 12.10 8.41
C GLN A 128 9.88 11.09 7.43
N HIS A 129 9.75 9.82 7.81
CA HIS A 129 9.34 8.75 6.91
C HIS A 129 8.17 7.93 7.43
N GLU A 130 7.57 7.19 6.52
CA GLU A 130 6.66 6.09 6.82
C GLU A 130 7.08 4.83 6.05
N LEU A 131 6.64 3.68 6.53
CA LEU A 131 6.96 2.38 5.96
C LEU A 131 5.75 1.85 5.20
N LEU A 132 6.00 1.30 4.00
CA LEU A 132 5.03 0.53 3.24
C LEU A 132 5.48 -0.93 3.26
N LEU A 133 4.88 -1.71 4.15
CA LEU A 133 5.20 -3.12 4.32
C LEU A 133 4.56 -3.94 3.19
N VAL A 134 5.28 -4.93 2.68
CA VAL A 134 4.79 -5.88 1.69
C VAL A 134 4.58 -7.22 2.35
N GLY A 135 3.34 -7.68 2.38
CA GLY A 135 2.95 -9.02 2.81
C GLY A 135 2.39 -9.82 1.63
N VAL A 136 2.52 -11.14 1.68
CA VAL A 136 1.96 -12.03 0.68
C VAL A 136 1.18 -13.17 1.31
N MET A 137 0.08 -13.54 0.66
CA MET A 137 -0.67 -14.77 0.89
C MET A 137 -0.51 -15.67 -0.34
N GLY A 138 -0.28 -16.97 -0.15
CA GLY A 138 -0.03 -17.89 -1.25
C GLY A 138 1.29 -17.61 -1.99
N LYS A 139 1.24 -17.59 -3.31
CA LYS A 139 2.39 -17.41 -4.22
C LYS A 139 2.08 -16.37 -5.31
N PRO A 140 1.71 -15.13 -4.96
CA PRO A 140 1.43 -14.13 -5.98
C PRO A 140 2.70 -13.81 -6.80
N SER A 141 2.51 -13.39 -8.04
CA SER A 141 3.61 -12.88 -8.86
C SER A 141 4.21 -11.63 -8.22
N CYS A 142 5.53 -11.59 -8.13
CA CYS A 142 6.23 -10.39 -7.67
C CYS A 142 6.12 -9.25 -8.70
N THR A 143 6.52 -8.04 -8.30
CA THR A 143 6.59 -6.87 -9.20
C THR A 143 7.33 -7.23 -10.48
N PRO A 144 6.71 -7.03 -11.67
CA PRO A 144 7.36 -7.24 -12.96
C PRO A 144 8.65 -6.42 -13.08
N GLU A 145 9.67 -6.99 -13.71
CA GLU A 145 11.00 -6.36 -13.81
C GLU A 145 10.94 -4.91 -14.34
N PRO A 146 10.16 -4.57 -15.38
CA PRO A 146 10.08 -3.20 -15.89
C PRO A 146 9.40 -2.20 -14.92
N ALA A 147 8.69 -2.69 -13.92
CA ALA A 147 8.00 -1.87 -12.91
C ALA A 147 8.75 -1.78 -11.58
N ARG A 148 9.91 -2.44 -11.45
CA ARG A 148 10.72 -2.38 -10.23
C ARG A 148 11.34 -1.00 -10.09
N ILE A 149 11.11 -0.39 -8.92
CA ILE A 149 11.65 0.91 -8.53
C ILE A 149 12.47 0.78 -7.25
N SER A 150 13.12 1.87 -6.84
CA SER A 150 13.78 1.93 -5.52
C SER A 150 12.79 1.67 -4.39
N SER A 151 13.26 1.00 -3.34
CA SER A 151 12.50 0.87 -2.09
C SER A 151 12.47 2.15 -1.25
N ILE A 152 13.18 3.19 -1.65
CA ILE A 152 13.12 4.52 -1.05
C ILE A 152 12.59 5.47 -2.10
N PHE A 153 11.51 6.18 -1.77
CA PHE A 153 10.89 7.17 -2.64
C PHE A 153 10.53 8.42 -1.83
N SER A 154 10.56 9.57 -2.49
CA SER A 154 10.29 10.87 -1.89
C SER A 154 9.11 11.53 -2.58
N GLU A 155 8.13 11.92 -1.79
CA GLU A 155 7.02 12.78 -2.20
C GLU A 155 6.65 13.62 -0.99
N ARG A 156 6.61 14.95 -1.15
CA ARG A 156 6.25 15.83 -0.04
C ARG A 156 4.86 15.49 0.45
N ARG A 157 4.69 15.27 1.76
CA ARG A 157 3.36 15.02 2.33
C ARG A 157 2.40 16.16 1.99
N GLY A 158 1.18 15.81 1.60
CA GLY A 158 0.08 16.74 1.43
C GLY A 158 -0.57 17.15 2.76
N THR A 159 -1.84 17.50 2.72
CA THR A 159 -2.69 17.71 3.90
C THR A 159 -2.73 16.45 4.77
N HIS A 160 -3.14 16.59 6.03
CA HIS A 160 -3.09 15.53 7.04
C HIS A 160 -3.51 14.15 6.53
N SER A 161 -2.65 13.15 6.76
CA SER A 161 -2.86 11.72 6.47
C SER A 161 -3.01 11.32 4.99
N THR A 162 -2.81 12.21 4.02
CA THR A 162 -2.82 11.81 2.60
C THR A 162 -1.57 11.00 2.27
N LYS A 163 -1.76 9.80 1.73
CA LYS A 163 -0.66 8.96 1.25
C LYS A 163 -0.17 9.41 -0.13
N PRO A 164 1.11 9.17 -0.46
CA PRO A 164 1.73 9.68 -1.69
C PRO A 164 1.08 9.08 -2.94
N GLN A 165 0.79 9.93 -3.92
CA GLN A 165 0.15 9.51 -5.17
C GLN A 165 1.05 8.62 -6.02
N CYS A 166 2.36 8.79 -5.92
CA CYS A 166 3.32 7.95 -6.63
C CYS A 166 3.17 6.46 -6.32
N VAL A 167 2.75 6.08 -5.11
CA VAL A 167 2.52 4.68 -4.74
C VAL A 167 1.30 4.11 -5.47
N TYR A 168 0.19 4.82 -5.51
CA TYR A 168 -0.99 4.39 -6.26
C TYR A 168 -0.68 4.23 -7.74
N GLN A 169 -0.02 5.23 -8.35
CA GLN A 169 0.39 5.19 -9.75
C GLN A 169 1.34 4.03 -10.04
N TRP A 170 2.28 3.76 -9.12
CA TRP A 170 3.17 2.63 -9.25
C TRP A 170 2.42 1.29 -9.16
N ILE A 171 1.51 1.12 -8.18
CA ILE A 171 0.70 -0.10 -8.05
C ILE A 171 -0.13 -0.32 -9.32
N GLU A 172 -0.79 0.71 -9.82
CA GLU A 172 -1.62 0.63 -11.03
C GLU A 172 -0.81 0.25 -12.26
N ARG A 173 0.41 0.76 -12.36
CA ARG A 173 1.33 0.42 -13.44
C ARG A 173 1.92 -0.97 -13.28
N ALA A 174 2.34 -1.36 -12.09
CA ALA A 174 2.97 -2.64 -11.83
C ALA A 174 1.99 -3.83 -11.92
N PHE A 175 0.74 -3.58 -11.54
CA PHE A 175 -0.32 -4.60 -11.46
C PHE A 175 -1.59 -4.13 -12.18
N PRO A 176 -1.53 -3.89 -13.52
CA PRO A 176 -2.63 -3.25 -14.25
C PRO A 176 -3.92 -4.08 -14.26
N ASP A 177 -3.83 -5.41 -14.32
CA ASP A 177 -4.99 -6.31 -14.40
C ASP A 177 -5.50 -6.79 -13.04
N SER A 178 -4.84 -6.41 -11.95
CA SER A 178 -5.21 -6.86 -10.61
C SER A 178 -6.50 -6.23 -10.14
N VAL A 179 -7.37 -7.00 -9.50
CA VAL A 179 -8.52 -6.52 -8.74
C VAL A 179 -8.01 -5.98 -7.40
N LYS A 180 -8.20 -4.69 -7.16
CA LYS A 180 -7.57 -3.95 -6.07
C LYS A 180 -8.60 -3.50 -5.04
N LEU A 181 -8.22 -3.59 -3.75
CA LEU A 181 -8.97 -3.05 -2.61
C LEU A 181 -8.12 -2.01 -1.88
N GLU A 182 -8.69 -0.86 -1.57
CA GLU A 182 -8.16 0.08 -0.59
C GLU A 182 -8.96 -0.01 0.71
N MET A 183 -8.27 -0.44 1.77
CA MET A 183 -8.80 -0.49 3.13
C MET A 183 -8.53 0.83 3.86
N TYR A 184 -9.53 1.29 4.63
CA TYR A 184 -9.51 2.59 5.32
C TYR A 184 -9.47 3.77 4.34
N CYS A 185 -10.08 3.57 3.17
CA CYS A 185 -10.18 4.56 2.12
C CYS A 185 -10.90 5.81 2.62
N ARG A 186 -10.41 6.97 2.23
CA ARG A 186 -11.05 8.28 2.50
C ARG A 186 -11.72 8.86 1.26
N GLN A 187 -11.19 8.54 0.09
CA GLN A 187 -11.72 8.99 -1.19
C GLN A 187 -11.67 7.86 -2.19
N PRO A 188 -12.83 7.43 -2.74
CA PRO A 188 -12.87 6.36 -3.72
C PRO A 188 -11.97 6.64 -4.92
N ARG A 189 -11.21 5.64 -5.34
CA ARG A 189 -10.31 5.71 -6.48
C ARG A 189 -10.82 4.86 -7.63
N GLN A 190 -10.85 5.44 -8.83
CA GLN A 190 -11.28 4.71 -10.02
C GLN A 190 -10.44 3.45 -10.25
N GLY A 191 -11.11 2.31 -10.43
CA GLY A 191 -10.45 1.01 -10.64
C GLY A 191 -10.03 0.30 -9.35
N TRP A 192 -10.44 0.81 -8.18
CA TRP A 192 -10.26 0.19 -6.88
C TRP A 192 -11.60 -0.03 -6.19
N ALA A 193 -11.74 -1.14 -5.49
CA ALA A 193 -12.77 -1.24 -4.46
C ALA A 193 -12.31 -0.44 -3.24
N ALA A 194 -13.25 0.09 -2.48
CA ALA A 194 -12.96 0.88 -1.30
C ALA A 194 -13.72 0.32 -0.09
N TRP A 195 -13.04 0.30 1.06
CA TRP A 195 -13.65 0.02 2.35
C TRP A 195 -13.10 1.00 3.39
N GLY A 196 -13.97 1.75 4.04
CA GLY A 196 -13.60 2.74 5.05
C GLY A 196 -14.81 3.51 5.54
N ASN A 197 -14.61 4.36 6.56
CA ASN A 197 -15.70 5.13 7.16
C ASN A 197 -16.09 6.39 6.36
N GLU A 198 -15.29 6.76 5.36
CA GLU A 198 -15.47 7.99 4.58
C GLU A 198 -15.73 7.70 3.09
N CYS A 199 -15.94 6.39 2.74
CA CYS A 199 -16.23 5.94 1.37
C CYS A 199 -17.69 5.59 1.19
#